data_a65d3152876743adcb426a77efcee697
#
_entry.id   a65d3152876743adcb426a77efcee697
#
_cell.length_a   1.000
_cell.length_b   1.000
_cell.length_c   1.000
_cell.angle_alpha   90.00
_cell.angle_beta   90.00
_cell.angle_gamma   90.00
#
_symmetry.space_group_name_H-M   'P 1'
#
loop_
_entity.id
_entity.type
_entity.pdbx_description
1 polymer ?
#
loop_
_entity_poly.entity_id
_entity_poly.type
_entity_poly.pdbx_seq_one_letter_code
_entity_poly.pdbx_strand_id
1 'polypeptide(L)'
;DVYKRQVALYVQKRMNASYHDRFLYAFSLHLSAFLKRVKSKDAAHKELEGAVPQDSLCLEVATEIGSLIGKHYRLEVPRVEIEYIALLLESLQEDERDDRVVIVVATHGQSTATSMVEVAQRLFGTTDVSVLAVDMPLEVRPQAVLDKMAAMLQSVPCLKGVLILADMGSLCNLGPSLEKRLDVPVRTIDMVSTPLILEAMRKAELAGMDLDGLYDSLASFHGYEARDVTQDEALEKVTDDGRVVVTICSTGKGTALKLKSLIEEILRGAGQPLPVI
;
A
#
# COMPACT_ATOMS: atom_id res chain seq x y z
N ASP A 1 14.41 -9.46 -13.09
CA ASP A 1 15.82 -9.26 -13.48
C ASP A 1 16.68 -9.24 -12.20
N VAL A 2 17.64 -10.17 -12.13
CA VAL A 2 18.50 -10.39 -10.94
C VAL A 2 19.27 -9.12 -10.56
N TYR A 3 19.75 -8.37 -11.54
CA TYR A 3 20.51 -7.14 -11.29
C TYR A 3 19.69 -6.05 -10.60
N LYS A 4 18.44 -5.87 -11.00
CA LYS A 4 17.54 -4.87 -10.39
C LYS A 4 17.28 -5.20 -8.92
N ARG A 5 17.14 -6.48 -8.58
CA ARG A 5 17.02 -6.94 -7.18
C ARG A 5 18.31 -6.70 -6.38
N GLN A 6 19.47 -6.86 -6.99
CA GLN A 6 20.75 -6.55 -6.33
C GLN A 6 20.86 -5.07 -5.97
N VAL A 7 20.45 -4.17 -6.88
CA VAL A 7 20.41 -2.74 -6.63
C VAL A 7 19.43 -2.41 -5.50
N ALA A 8 18.25 -3.02 -5.47
CA ALA A 8 17.27 -2.80 -4.40
C ALA A 8 17.81 -3.24 -3.03
N LEU A 9 18.42 -4.42 -2.95
CA LEU A 9 19.07 -4.91 -1.73
C LEU A 9 20.23 -3.99 -1.27
N TYR A 10 20.97 -3.45 -2.22
CA TYR A 10 22.03 -2.48 -1.92
C TYR A 10 21.47 -1.20 -1.30
N VAL A 11 20.41 -0.63 -1.91
CA VAL A 11 19.71 0.55 -1.39
C VAL A 11 19.17 0.30 0.00
N GLN A 12 18.47 -0.81 0.21
CA GLN A 12 17.92 -1.19 1.50
C GLN A 12 19.00 -1.24 2.59
N LYS A 13 20.14 -1.86 2.31
CA LYS A 13 21.26 -1.95 3.25
C LYS A 13 21.90 -0.58 3.54
N ARG A 14 22.02 0.29 2.53
CA ARG A 14 22.73 1.55 2.62
C ARG A 14 21.93 2.64 3.31
N MET A 15 20.62 2.63 3.09
CA MET A 15 19.68 3.62 3.63
C MET A 15 18.98 3.13 4.91
N ASN A 16 19.22 1.89 5.33
CA ASN A 16 18.59 1.24 6.48
C ASN A 16 17.05 1.36 6.44
N ALA A 17 16.49 1.29 5.24
CA ALA A 17 15.07 1.47 4.96
C ALA A 17 14.52 0.26 4.21
N SER A 18 13.28 -0.11 4.47
CA SER A 18 12.61 -1.24 3.82
C SER A 18 11.97 -0.79 2.51
N TYR A 19 12.74 -0.76 1.44
CA TYR A 19 12.21 -0.41 0.12
C TYR A 19 11.46 -1.59 -0.50
N HIS A 20 10.16 -1.41 -0.61
CA HIS A 20 9.21 -2.39 -1.13
C HIS A 20 9.16 -2.43 -2.67
N ASP A 21 8.28 -3.27 -3.21
CA ASP A 21 8.08 -3.48 -4.64
C ASP A 21 7.87 -2.19 -5.45
N ARG A 22 7.36 -1.11 -4.82
CA ARG A 22 7.20 0.22 -5.45
C ARG A 22 8.52 0.79 -5.96
N PHE A 23 9.59 0.77 -5.13
CA PHE A 23 10.92 1.21 -5.56
C PHE A 23 11.42 0.35 -6.72
N LEU A 24 11.35 -0.96 -6.56
CA LEU A 24 11.83 -1.90 -7.57
C LEU A 24 11.10 -1.71 -8.90
N TYR A 25 9.82 -1.44 -8.85
CA TYR A 25 8.98 -1.16 -10.01
C TYR A 25 9.35 0.17 -10.67
N ALA A 26 9.33 1.28 -9.92
CA ALA A 26 9.65 2.61 -10.42
C ALA A 26 11.09 2.70 -10.97
N PHE A 27 12.06 2.18 -10.22
CA PHE A 27 13.46 2.07 -10.64
C PHE A 27 13.62 1.21 -11.90
N SER A 28 12.88 0.10 -12.00
CA SER A 28 12.92 -0.78 -13.16
C SER A 28 12.39 -0.13 -14.43
N LEU A 29 11.31 0.64 -14.31
CA LEU A 29 10.75 1.41 -15.42
C LEU A 29 11.73 2.50 -15.87
N HIS A 30 12.26 3.26 -14.90
CA HIS A 30 13.22 4.33 -15.19
C HIS A 30 14.49 3.80 -15.85
N LEU A 31 15.11 2.76 -15.27
CA LEU A 31 16.31 2.14 -15.85
C LEU A 31 16.05 1.59 -17.27
N SER A 32 14.88 1.00 -17.49
CA SER A 32 14.52 0.48 -18.82
C SER A 32 14.34 1.61 -19.84
N ALA A 33 13.75 2.74 -19.44
CA ALA A 33 13.61 3.92 -20.28
C ALA A 33 14.98 4.57 -20.57
N PHE A 34 15.85 4.70 -19.57
CA PHE A 34 17.21 5.20 -19.72
C PHE A 34 18.02 4.35 -20.72
N LEU A 35 18.03 3.02 -20.55
CA LEU A 35 18.76 2.11 -21.46
C LEU A 35 18.22 2.16 -22.90
N LYS A 36 16.92 2.42 -23.09
CA LYS A 36 16.36 2.65 -24.43
C LYS A 36 16.86 3.96 -25.03
N ARG A 37 16.88 5.07 -24.27
CA ARG A 37 17.40 6.37 -24.71
C ARG A 37 18.88 6.30 -25.12
N VAL A 38 19.70 5.62 -24.32
CA VAL A 38 21.12 5.40 -24.65
C VAL A 38 21.28 4.66 -26.00
N LYS A 39 20.42 3.67 -26.27
CA LYS A 39 20.45 2.91 -27.54
C LYS A 39 19.98 3.74 -28.74
N SER A 40 18.98 4.61 -28.54
CA SER A 40 18.45 5.48 -29.61
C SER A 40 19.27 6.76 -29.83
N LYS A 41 20.29 7.02 -29.02
CA LYS A 41 21.07 8.27 -29.01
C LYS A 41 20.23 9.53 -28.81
N ASP A 42 19.06 9.40 -28.17
CA ASP A 42 18.23 10.56 -27.82
C ASP A 42 18.85 11.33 -26.63
N ALA A 43 18.80 12.67 -26.73
CA ALA A 43 19.36 13.54 -25.71
C ALA A 43 18.63 13.39 -24.37
N ALA A 44 19.38 13.38 -23.27
CA ALA A 44 18.85 13.37 -21.91
C ALA A 44 18.02 14.65 -21.62
N HIS A 45 17.00 14.52 -20.76
CA HIS A 45 16.23 15.66 -20.29
C HIS A 45 17.13 16.69 -19.60
N LYS A 46 17.04 17.98 -20.01
CA LYS A 46 17.88 19.09 -19.52
C LYS A 46 17.38 19.76 -18.24
N GLU A 47 16.24 19.35 -17.67
CA GLU A 47 15.47 20.19 -16.74
C GLU A 47 15.59 19.87 -15.24
N LEU A 48 16.48 18.97 -14.82
CA LEU A 48 16.54 18.52 -13.41
C LEU A 48 17.81 19.01 -12.65
N GLU A 49 18.65 19.86 -13.26
CA GLU A 49 19.85 20.32 -12.57
C GLU A 49 19.52 21.11 -11.29
N GLY A 50 19.95 20.58 -10.13
CA GLY A 50 19.80 21.23 -8.84
C GLY A 50 18.54 20.90 -8.04
N ALA A 51 17.75 19.91 -8.47
CA ALA A 51 16.52 19.52 -7.77
C ALA A 51 16.77 18.80 -6.42
N VAL A 52 17.98 18.28 -6.20
CA VAL A 52 18.36 17.57 -4.96
C VAL A 52 19.50 18.31 -4.24
N PRO A 53 19.42 18.50 -2.91
CA PRO A 53 20.52 19.07 -2.13
C PRO A 53 21.83 18.27 -2.30
N GLN A 54 22.96 18.99 -2.48
CA GLN A 54 24.25 18.34 -2.77
C GLN A 54 24.78 17.45 -1.64
N ASP A 55 24.33 17.69 -0.40
CA ASP A 55 24.73 16.95 0.80
C ASP A 55 23.71 15.87 1.19
N SER A 56 22.78 15.53 0.28
CA SER A 56 21.74 14.51 0.54
C SER A 56 22.33 13.09 0.47
N LEU A 57 22.03 12.26 1.48
CA LEU A 57 22.33 10.83 1.46
C LEU A 57 21.74 10.14 0.21
N CYS A 58 20.57 10.60 -0.24
CA CYS A 58 19.94 10.10 -1.47
C CYS A 58 20.81 10.33 -2.70
N LEU A 59 21.48 11.49 -2.80
CA LEU A 59 22.37 11.80 -3.91
C LEU A 59 23.65 10.96 -3.85
N GLU A 60 24.19 10.73 -2.66
CA GLU A 60 25.34 9.85 -2.44
C GLU A 60 25.02 8.42 -2.92
N VAL A 61 23.91 7.85 -2.42
CA VAL A 61 23.48 6.49 -2.79
C VAL A 61 23.11 6.40 -4.28
N ALA A 62 22.47 7.43 -4.84
CA ALA A 62 22.18 7.48 -6.28
C ALA A 62 23.43 7.48 -7.14
N THR A 63 24.49 8.17 -6.69
CA THR A 63 25.80 8.20 -7.37
C THR A 63 26.46 6.83 -7.35
N GLU A 64 26.38 6.12 -6.23
CA GLU A 64 26.87 4.73 -6.11
C GLU A 64 26.08 3.79 -7.05
N ILE A 65 24.74 3.94 -7.10
CA ILE A 65 23.88 3.19 -8.05
C ILE A 65 24.26 3.50 -9.50
N GLY A 66 24.47 4.77 -9.84
CA GLY A 66 24.92 5.20 -11.16
C GLY A 66 26.24 4.51 -11.56
N SER A 67 27.20 4.43 -10.63
CA SER A 67 28.47 3.72 -10.85
C SER A 67 28.26 2.23 -11.08
N LEU A 68 27.35 1.59 -10.34
CA LEU A 68 27.00 0.18 -10.52
C LEU A 68 26.36 -0.07 -11.89
N ILE A 69 25.43 0.79 -12.31
CA ILE A 69 24.78 0.74 -13.64
C ILE A 69 25.83 0.91 -14.73
N GLY A 70 26.70 1.93 -14.61
CA GLY A 70 27.77 2.22 -15.56
C GLY A 70 28.69 1.02 -15.76
N LYS A 71 29.13 0.38 -14.68
CA LYS A 71 29.97 -0.84 -14.72
C LYS A 71 29.24 -2.03 -15.35
N HIS A 72 27.98 -2.25 -14.99
CA HIS A 72 27.22 -3.41 -15.47
C HIS A 72 26.90 -3.32 -16.97
N TYR A 73 26.45 -2.15 -17.41
CA TYR A 73 26.05 -1.93 -18.82
C TYR A 73 27.17 -1.36 -19.70
N ARG A 74 28.36 -1.07 -19.14
CA ARG A 74 29.51 -0.48 -19.83
C ARG A 74 29.17 0.84 -20.52
N LEU A 75 28.50 1.74 -19.80
CA LEU A 75 28.09 3.05 -20.28
C LEU A 75 28.36 4.12 -19.22
N GLU A 76 28.42 5.36 -19.63
CA GLU A 76 28.45 6.51 -18.72
C GLU A 76 27.02 6.90 -18.36
N VAL A 77 26.75 7.05 -17.06
CA VAL A 77 25.45 7.49 -16.54
C VAL A 77 25.50 8.99 -16.35
N PRO A 78 24.70 9.77 -17.11
CA PRO A 78 24.64 11.22 -16.99
C PRO A 78 24.19 11.67 -15.60
N ARG A 79 24.66 12.84 -15.15
CA ARG A 79 24.30 13.41 -13.87
C ARG A 79 22.79 13.56 -13.66
N VAL A 80 22.06 13.95 -14.70
CA VAL A 80 20.59 14.04 -14.68
C VAL A 80 19.90 12.73 -14.32
N GLU A 81 20.42 11.61 -14.77
CA GLU A 81 19.88 10.29 -14.43
C GLU A 81 20.18 9.92 -12.97
N ILE A 82 21.35 10.34 -12.44
CA ILE A 82 21.71 10.18 -11.03
C ILE A 82 20.79 11.03 -10.14
N GLU A 83 20.54 12.28 -10.52
CA GLU A 83 19.63 13.19 -9.82
C GLU A 83 18.18 12.66 -9.83
N TYR A 84 17.74 12.05 -10.93
CA TYR A 84 16.43 11.38 -10.98
C TYR A 84 16.34 10.18 -10.02
N ILE A 85 17.39 9.37 -9.95
CA ILE A 85 17.46 8.26 -8.98
C ILE A 85 17.45 8.81 -7.54
N ALA A 86 18.13 9.92 -7.29
CA ALA A 86 18.14 10.56 -5.96
C ALA A 86 16.75 11.08 -5.58
N LEU A 87 16.03 11.76 -6.49
CA LEU A 87 14.64 12.18 -6.27
C LEU A 87 13.70 11.00 -6.04
N LEU A 88 13.89 9.90 -6.76
CA LEU A 88 13.13 8.69 -6.53
C LEU A 88 13.38 8.12 -5.13
N LEU A 89 14.64 8.11 -4.67
CA LEU A 89 14.98 7.68 -3.31
C LEU A 89 14.40 8.63 -2.25
N GLU A 90 14.41 9.92 -2.50
CA GLU A 90 13.87 10.95 -1.60
C GLU A 90 12.34 10.83 -1.46
N SER A 91 11.63 10.67 -2.58
CA SER A 91 10.18 10.46 -2.58
C SER A 91 9.76 9.21 -1.78
N LEU A 92 10.61 8.19 -1.78
CA LEU A 92 10.36 6.96 -1.02
C LEU A 92 10.70 7.11 0.46
N GLN A 93 11.66 8.00 0.82
CA GLN A 93 11.92 8.36 2.21
C GLN A 93 10.82 9.25 2.79
N GLU A 94 10.21 10.10 1.97
CA GLU A 94 9.04 10.88 2.36
C GLU A 94 7.83 9.97 2.61
N ASP A 95 7.62 8.93 1.80
CA ASP A 95 6.60 7.88 2.03
C ASP A 95 6.87 7.08 3.33
N GLU A 96 8.14 6.90 3.77
CA GLU A 96 8.47 6.27 5.05
C GLU A 96 8.35 7.21 6.26
N ARG A 97 8.42 8.52 6.03
CA ARG A 97 8.11 9.56 7.03
C ARG A 97 6.62 9.87 7.09
N ASP A 98 5.86 9.28 6.17
CA ASP A 98 4.43 9.51 6.10
C ASP A 98 3.76 9.04 7.39
N ASP A 99 3.13 9.98 8.00
CA ASP A 99 2.30 9.96 9.18
C ASP A 99 1.30 8.80 9.12
N ARG A 100 1.70 7.64 9.64
CA ARG A 100 0.93 6.40 9.45
C ARG A 100 -0.14 6.24 10.51
N VAL A 101 -1.35 5.99 10.04
CA VAL A 101 -2.40 5.41 10.88
C VAL A 101 -2.14 3.92 11.04
N VAL A 102 -2.04 3.46 12.28
CA VAL A 102 -1.90 2.03 12.60
C VAL A 102 -3.27 1.44 12.87
N ILE A 103 -3.58 0.33 12.24
CA ILE A 103 -4.79 -0.45 12.48
C ILE A 103 -4.49 -1.48 13.56
N VAL A 104 -5.27 -1.51 14.63
CA VAL A 104 -5.19 -2.51 15.69
C VAL A 104 -6.47 -3.34 15.67
N VAL A 105 -6.36 -4.62 15.39
CA VAL A 105 -7.47 -5.58 15.49
C VAL A 105 -7.44 -6.18 16.88
N ALA A 106 -8.51 -5.98 17.66
CA ALA A 106 -8.63 -6.42 19.03
C ALA A 106 -9.86 -7.32 19.23
N THR A 107 -9.66 -8.56 19.60
CA THR A 107 -10.78 -9.50 19.78
C THR A 107 -10.62 -10.36 21.03
N HIS A 108 -11.74 -10.81 21.56
CA HIS A 108 -11.74 -11.86 22.60
C HIS A 108 -11.32 -13.21 21.99
N GLY A 109 -10.56 -13.98 22.73
CA GLY A 109 -10.06 -15.30 22.33
C GLY A 109 -8.54 -15.41 22.39
N GLN A 110 -8.04 -16.62 22.10
CA GLN A 110 -6.60 -16.93 22.17
C GLN A 110 -5.83 -16.51 20.91
N SER A 111 -6.49 -16.50 19.75
CA SER A 111 -5.87 -16.21 18.44
C SER A 111 -6.84 -15.68 17.41
N THR A 112 -7.98 -15.14 17.82
CA THR A 112 -9.02 -14.67 16.89
C THR A 112 -8.53 -13.46 16.08
N ALA A 113 -8.00 -12.43 16.74
CA ALA A 113 -7.42 -11.26 16.07
C ALA A 113 -6.24 -11.68 15.18
N THR A 114 -5.34 -12.49 15.72
CA THR A 114 -4.17 -12.99 14.98
C THR A 114 -4.59 -13.69 13.69
N SER A 115 -5.55 -14.64 13.77
CA SER A 115 -6.02 -15.37 12.58
C SER A 115 -6.70 -14.46 11.55
N MET A 116 -7.53 -13.49 12.01
CA MET A 116 -8.19 -12.54 11.11
C MET A 116 -7.18 -11.65 10.38
N VAL A 117 -6.17 -11.13 11.10
CA VAL A 117 -5.11 -10.30 10.52
C VAL A 117 -4.26 -11.09 9.53
N GLU A 118 -3.85 -12.32 9.87
CA GLU A 118 -3.10 -13.18 8.95
C GLU A 118 -3.87 -13.43 7.64
N VAL A 119 -5.16 -13.73 7.72
CA VAL A 119 -6.01 -13.94 6.53
C VAL A 119 -6.10 -12.65 5.71
N ALA A 120 -6.36 -11.51 6.37
CA ALA A 120 -6.47 -10.22 5.70
C ALA A 120 -5.16 -9.84 4.98
N GLN A 121 -4.01 -9.97 5.64
CA GLN A 121 -2.71 -9.68 5.05
C GLN A 121 -2.39 -10.59 3.85
N ARG A 122 -2.71 -11.88 3.94
CA ARG A 122 -2.52 -12.82 2.82
C ARG A 122 -3.41 -12.50 1.61
N LEU A 123 -4.66 -12.11 1.85
CA LEU A 123 -5.59 -11.73 0.79
C LEU A 123 -5.23 -10.38 0.17
N PHE A 124 -4.73 -9.46 0.96
CA PHE A 124 -4.34 -8.14 0.50
C PHE A 124 -3.04 -8.16 -0.32
N GLY A 125 -2.14 -9.09 -0.01
CA GLY A 125 -0.90 -9.34 -0.75
C GLY A 125 0.20 -8.30 -0.53
N THR A 126 0.03 -7.30 0.35
CA THR A 126 1.05 -6.33 0.75
C THR A 126 1.29 -6.37 2.25
N THR A 127 2.47 -5.91 2.68
CA THR A 127 2.87 -5.87 4.09
C THR A 127 3.06 -4.44 4.60
N ASP A 128 2.74 -3.42 3.79
CA ASP A 128 3.05 -2.02 4.07
C ASP A 128 2.09 -1.36 5.06
N VAL A 129 0.86 -1.83 5.13
CA VAL A 129 -0.09 -1.34 6.12
C VAL A 129 0.23 -1.93 7.48
N SER A 130 0.50 -1.05 8.45
CA SER A 130 0.75 -1.46 9.84
C SER A 130 -0.55 -1.96 10.48
N VAL A 131 -0.78 -3.27 10.44
CA VAL A 131 -1.90 -3.92 11.09
C VAL A 131 -1.38 -4.80 12.23
N LEU A 132 -1.80 -4.51 13.45
CA LEU A 132 -1.42 -5.23 14.66
C LEU A 132 -2.59 -6.08 15.16
N ALA A 133 -2.31 -7.29 15.60
CA ALA A 133 -3.29 -8.19 16.20
C ALA A 133 -3.14 -8.22 17.72
N VAL A 134 -4.23 -8.09 18.44
CA VAL A 134 -4.27 -8.16 19.89
C VAL A 134 -5.39 -9.09 20.34
N ASP A 135 -5.02 -10.30 20.71
CA ASP A 135 -5.92 -11.28 21.28
C ASP A 135 -6.07 -11.05 22.79
N MET A 136 -7.30 -11.13 23.29
CA MET A 136 -7.66 -11.03 24.69
C MET A 136 -8.31 -12.35 25.15
N PRO A 137 -7.56 -13.28 25.73
CA PRO A 137 -8.15 -14.43 26.41
C PRO A 137 -9.17 -14.02 27.47
N LEU A 138 -10.21 -14.81 27.68
CA LEU A 138 -11.33 -14.44 28.57
C LEU A 138 -10.91 -14.23 30.04
N GLU A 139 -9.79 -14.79 30.43
CA GLU A 139 -9.23 -14.69 31.79
C GLU A 139 -8.39 -13.41 31.97
N VAL A 140 -8.07 -12.72 30.86
CA VAL A 140 -7.21 -11.52 30.85
C VAL A 140 -8.06 -10.27 31.09
N ARG A 141 -7.57 -9.40 31.98
CA ARG A 141 -8.26 -8.12 32.24
C ARG A 141 -8.00 -7.10 31.12
N PRO A 142 -9.00 -6.24 30.80
CA PRO A 142 -8.82 -5.20 29.75
C PRO A 142 -7.60 -4.30 29.97
N GLN A 143 -7.21 -4.05 31.22
CA GLN A 143 -6.03 -3.24 31.54
C GLN A 143 -4.73 -3.87 30.99
N ALA A 144 -4.57 -5.17 31.10
CA ALA A 144 -3.39 -5.87 30.57
C ALA A 144 -3.34 -5.80 29.03
N VAL A 145 -4.51 -5.81 28.37
CA VAL A 145 -4.62 -5.61 26.93
C VAL A 145 -4.22 -4.18 26.52
N LEU A 146 -4.68 -3.17 27.28
CA LEU A 146 -4.28 -1.79 27.10
C LEU A 146 -2.75 -1.62 27.22
N ASP A 147 -2.15 -2.25 28.23
CA ASP A 147 -0.71 -2.21 28.45
C ASP A 147 0.06 -2.86 27.27
N LYS A 148 -0.42 -3.98 26.77
CA LYS A 148 0.13 -4.65 25.59
C LYS A 148 0.01 -3.81 24.34
N MET A 149 -1.17 -3.23 24.07
CA MET A 149 -1.39 -2.33 22.93
C MET A 149 -0.43 -1.13 22.97
N ALA A 150 -0.34 -0.46 24.13
CA ALA A 150 0.52 0.69 24.30
C ALA A 150 2.00 0.33 24.04
N ALA A 151 2.49 -0.79 24.58
CA ALA A 151 3.85 -1.25 24.37
C ALA A 151 4.15 -1.55 22.88
N MET A 152 3.21 -2.19 22.16
CA MET A 152 3.35 -2.47 20.73
C MET A 152 3.38 -1.17 19.92
N LEU A 153 2.51 -0.21 20.21
CA LEU A 153 2.37 1.03 19.46
C LEU A 153 3.53 2.01 19.73
N GLN A 154 4.11 2.01 20.94
CA GLN A 154 5.30 2.82 21.26
C GLN A 154 6.52 2.44 20.43
N SER A 155 6.57 1.23 19.88
CA SER A 155 7.66 0.79 19.01
C SER A 155 7.47 1.19 17.53
N VAL A 156 6.29 1.74 17.18
CA VAL A 156 6.00 2.17 15.80
C VAL A 156 6.55 3.58 15.58
N PRO A 157 7.46 3.75 14.62
CA PRO A 157 7.98 5.08 14.30
C PRO A 157 6.89 5.94 13.62
N CYS A 158 6.91 7.25 13.87
CA CYS A 158 6.03 8.23 13.23
C CYS A 158 4.53 7.91 13.35
N LEU A 159 4.10 7.36 14.50
CA LEU A 159 2.70 7.07 14.78
C LEU A 159 1.89 8.37 14.86
N LYS A 160 0.92 8.57 13.96
CA LYS A 160 0.04 9.76 13.91
C LYS A 160 -1.40 9.48 14.35
N GLY A 161 -1.78 8.24 14.39
CA GLY A 161 -3.11 7.85 14.84
C GLY A 161 -3.29 6.34 14.91
N VAL A 162 -4.28 5.91 15.66
CA VAL A 162 -4.61 4.49 15.83
C VAL A 162 -6.08 4.26 15.54
N LEU A 163 -6.37 3.35 14.61
CA LEU A 163 -7.70 2.83 14.39
C LEU A 163 -7.83 1.45 15.06
N ILE A 164 -8.63 1.37 16.11
CA ILE A 164 -8.96 0.10 16.76
C ILE A 164 -10.19 -0.50 16.08
N LEU A 165 -10.06 -1.72 15.58
CA LEU A 165 -11.17 -2.56 15.12
C LEU A 165 -11.41 -3.62 16.20
N ALA A 166 -12.43 -3.41 17.02
CA ALA A 166 -12.74 -4.27 18.15
C ALA A 166 -13.91 -5.21 17.84
N ASP A 167 -13.97 -6.36 18.48
CA ASP A 167 -15.12 -7.25 18.34
C ASP A 167 -16.32 -6.75 19.17
N MET A 168 -16.16 -6.51 20.46
CA MET A 168 -17.25 -6.11 21.35
C MET A 168 -16.75 -5.66 22.74
N GLY A 169 -17.69 -5.17 23.55
CA GLY A 169 -17.56 -5.04 24.98
C GLY A 169 -16.46 -4.09 25.46
N SER A 170 -15.61 -4.57 26.37
CA SER A 170 -14.58 -3.74 27.01
C SER A 170 -13.48 -3.30 26.05
N LEU A 171 -13.23 -4.02 24.97
CA LEU A 171 -12.24 -3.66 23.96
C LEU A 171 -12.63 -2.38 23.20
N CYS A 172 -13.92 -2.16 22.99
CA CYS A 172 -14.42 -0.94 22.33
C CYS A 172 -14.16 0.33 23.16
N ASN A 173 -13.96 0.20 24.46
CA ASN A 173 -13.78 1.32 25.38
C ASN A 173 -12.30 1.64 25.70
N LEU A 174 -11.35 0.95 25.09
CA LEU A 174 -9.92 1.16 25.34
C LEU A 174 -9.37 2.43 24.67
N GLY A 175 -10.02 2.92 23.61
CA GLY A 175 -9.55 4.05 22.81
C GLY A 175 -9.17 5.27 23.63
N PRO A 176 -10.05 5.85 24.47
CA PRO A 176 -9.73 7.07 25.25
C PRO A 176 -8.56 6.90 26.23
N SER A 177 -8.37 5.70 26.77
CA SER A 177 -7.26 5.42 27.67
C SER A 177 -5.94 5.25 26.92
N LEU A 178 -5.99 4.68 25.71
CA LEU A 178 -4.86 4.53 24.84
C LEU A 178 -4.40 5.87 24.27
N GLU A 179 -5.34 6.73 23.85
CA GLU A 179 -5.10 8.09 23.38
C GLU A 179 -4.32 8.91 24.40
N LYS A 180 -4.78 8.92 25.66
CA LYS A 180 -4.09 9.61 26.77
C LYS A 180 -2.67 9.08 27.02
N ARG A 181 -2.45 7.80 26.79
CA ARG A 181 -1.17 7.15 27.10
C ARG A 181 -0.13 7.36 26.02
N LEU A 182 -0.57 7.43 24.77
CA LEU A 182 0.32 7.57 23.60
C LEU A 182 0.45 9.01 23.12
N ASP A 183 -0.44 9.90 23.55
CA ASP A 183 -0.56 11.29 23.07
C ASP A 183 -0.76 11.37 21.55
N VAL A 184 -1.53 10.42 20.99
CA VAL A 184 -1.92 10.38 19.58
C VAL A 184 -3.43 10.10 19.47
N PRO A 185 -4.13 10.63 18.46
CA PRO A 185 -5.55 10.39 18.28
C PRO A 185 -5.86 8.91 18.06
N VAL A 186 -6.95 8.44 18.71
CA VAL A 186 -7.43 7.06 18.60
C VAL A 186 -8.90 7.05 18.22
N ARG A 187 -9.27 6.23 17.26
CA ARG A 187 -10.67 5.94 16.90
C ARG A 187 -10.94 4.45 17.04
N THR A 188 -12.18 4.12 17.38
CA THR A 188 -12.58 2.70 17.57
C THR A 188 -13.85 2.40 16.78
N ILE A 189 -13.83 1.32 16.04
CA ILE A 189 -14.99 0.72 15.37
C ILE A 189 -15.21 -0.65 15.97
N ASP A 190 -16.44 -0.96 16.33
CA ASP A 190 -16.85 -2.25 16.87
C ASP A 190 -17.25 -3.25 15.76
N MET A 191 -17.63 -4.45 16.17
CA MET A 191 -18.08 -5.53 15.26
C MET A 191 -17.06 -5.85 14.16
N VAL A 192 -15.77 -5.94 14.53
CA VAL A 192 -14.72 -6.28 13.57
C VAL A 192 -15.01 -7.56 12.81
N SER A 193 -14.72 -7.53 11.54
CA SER A 193 -14.83 -8.67 10.63
C SER A 193 -13.66 -8.67 9.64
N THR A 194 -13.34 -9.83 9.05
CA THR A 194 -12.27 -9.89 8.02
C THR A 194 -12.51 -8.94 6.85
N PRO A 195 -13.75 -8.79 6.29
CA PRO A 195 -14.04 -7.77 5.30
C PRO A 195 -13.76 -6.33 5.77
N LEU A 196 -14.08 -5.99 7.02
CA LEU A 196 -13.81 -4.67 7.58
C LEU A 196 -12.30 -4.41 7.68
N ILE A 197 -11.51 -5.41 8.10
CA ILE A 197 -10.04 -5.30 8.14
C ILE A 197 -9.47 -5.05 6.74
N LEU A 198 -9.91 -5.82 5.74
CA LEU A 198 -9.49 -5.66 4.34
C LEU A 198 -9.82 -4.27 3.81
N GLU A 199 -11.02 -3.76 4.08
CA GLU A 199 -11.43 -2.43 3.65
C GLU A 199 -10.64 -1.33 4.36
N ALA A 200 -10.34 -1.49 5.66
CA ALA A 200 -9.50 -0.59 6.41
C ALA A 200 -8.07 -0.54 5.84
N MET A 201 -7.47 -1.69 5.55
CA MET A 201 -6.15 -1.78 4.91
C MET A 201 -6.15 -1.07 3.56
N ARG A 202 -7.14 -1.35 2.71
CA ARG A 202 -7.26 -0.75 1.39
C ARG A 202 -7.38 0.77 1.43
N LYS A 203 -8.16 1.29 2.37
CA LYS A 203 -8.36 2.75 2.50
C LYS A 203 -7.17 3.44 3.14
N ALA A 204 -6.51 2.80 4.09
CA ALA A 204 -5.30 3.33 4.72
C ALA A 204 -4.13 3.51 3.74
N GLU A 205 -4.12 2.80 2.60
CA GLU A 205 -3.11 3.00 1.54
C GLU A 205 -3.42 4.19 0.61
N LEU A 206 -4.60 4.79 0.71
CA LEU A 206 -4.92 5.95 -0.13
C LEU A 206 -4.11 7.16 0.32
N ALA A 207 -3.47 7.83 -0.63
CA ALA A 207 -2.68 9.03 -0.37
C ALA A 207 -3.53 10.11 0.33
N GLY A 208 -3.01 10.67 1.43
CA GLY A 208 -3.69 11.71 2.21
C GLY A 208 -4.83 11.21 3.10
N MET A 209 -4.98 9.90 3.31
CA MET A 209 -5.97 9.36 4.23
C MET A 209 -5.50 9.54 5.68
N ASP A 210 -6.14 10.43 6.41
CA ASP A 210 -5.94 10.61 7.85
C ASP A 210 -6.84 9.68 8.69
N LEU A 211 -6.66 9.70 10.01
CA LEU A 211 -7.42 8.85 10.92
C LEU A 211 -8.92 9.12 10.88
N ASP A 212 -9.33 10.38 10.85
CA ASP A 212 -10.75 10.75 10.87
C ASP A 212 -11.42 10.39 9.55
N GLY A 213 -10.77 10.65 8.40
CA GLY A 213 -11.25 10.23 7.08
C GLY A 213 -11.36 8.70 6.96
N LEU A 214 -10.37 7.98 7.50
CA LEU A 214 -10.42 6.52 7.53
C LEU A 214 -11.59 6.03 8.39
N TYR A 215 -11.75 6.56 9.61
CA TYR A 215 -12.84 6.22 10.51
C TYR A 215 -14.22 6.50 9.88
N ASP A 216 -14.46 7.71 9.37
CA ASP A 216 -15.73 8.09 8.77
C ASP A 216 -16.09 7.22 7.56
N SER A 217 -15.09 6.88 6.78
CA SER A 217 -15.28 6.04 5.60
C SER A 217 -15.63 4.58 5.92
N LEU A 218 -15.30 4.11 7.12
CA LEU A 218 -15.54 2.74 7.59
C LEU A 218 -16.74 2.64 8.52
N ALA A 219 -17.16 3.71 9.18
CA ALA A 219 -18.26 3.70 10.15
C ALA A 219 -19.58 3.20 9.56
N SER A 220 -19.79 3.37 8.26
CA SER A 220 -20.97 2.89 7.54
C SER A 220 -20.73 1.59 6.74
N PHE A 221 -19.60 0.94 6.93
CA PHE A 221 -19.28 -0.28 6.18
C PHE A 221 -19.98 -1.49 6.79
N HIS A 222 -20.93 -2.06 6.05
CA HIS A 222 -21.70 -3.26 6.46
C HIS A 222 -21.28 -4.54 5.74
N GLY A 223 -20.11 -4.54 5.12
CA GLY A 223 -19.61 -5.66 4.33
C GLY A 223 -19.82 -5.46 2.83
N TYR A 224 -19.33 -6.42 2.07
CA TYR A 224 -19.55 -6.47 0.64
C TYR A 224 -20.90 -7.14 0.38
N GLU A 225 -21.82 -6.45 -0.30
CA GLU A 225 -23.11 -7.05 -0.68
C GLU A 225 -22.86 -8.31 -1.53
N ALA A 226 -23.31 -9.46 -1.02
CA ALA A 226 -23.39 -10.65 -1.82
C ALA A 226 -24.46 -10.41 -2.90
N ARG A 227 -24.05 -10.28 -4.16
CA ARG A 227 -25.01 -10.38 -5.26
C ARG A 227 -25.18 -11.83 -5.61
N ASP A 228 -26.43 -12.27 -5.64
CA ASP A 228 -26.82 -13.37 -6.50
C ASP A 228 -26.50 -12.95 -7.94
N VAL A 229 -25.33 -13.35 -8.41
CA VAL A 229 -25.04 -13.35 -9.83
C VAL A 229 -25.87 -14.48 -10.39
N THR A 230 -27.11 -14.18 -10.76
CA THR A 230 -27.87 -15.09 -11.63
C THR A 230 -27.02 -15.22 -12.88
N GLN A 231 -26.58 -16.43 -13.17
CA GLN A 231 -25.69 -16.77 -14.29
C GLN A 231 -26.22 -16.31 -15.65
N ASP A 232 -27.49 -15.97 -15.72
CA ASP A 232 -28.20 -15.63 -16.98
C ASP A 232 -27.82 -14.25 -17.54
N GLU A 233 -27.52 -13.24 -16.70
CA GLU A 233 -27.18 -11.91 -17.23
C GLU A 233 -25.74 -11.81 -17.80
N ALA A 234 -24.85 -12.70 -17.40
CA ALA A 234 -23.45 -12.69 -17.86
C ALA A 234 -23.30 -13.40 -19.22
N LEU A 235 -24.13 -14.39 -19.50
CA LEU A 235 -24.06 -15.21 -20.71
C LEU A 235 -24.70 -14.54 -21.95
N GLU A 236 -25.65 -13.61 -21.77
CA GLU A 236 -26.28 -12.90 -22.91
C GLU A 236 -25.37 -11.87 -23.60
N LYS A 237 -24.21 -11.57 -23.05
CA LYS A 237 -23.29 -10.54 -23.58
C LYS A 237 -22.04 -11.09 -24.28
N VAL A 238 -21.96 -12.39 -24.50
CA VAL A 238 -20.86 -12.97 -25.26
C VAL A 238 -21.05 -12.68 -26.75
N THR A 239 -20.04 -12.10 -27.40
CA THR A 239 -20.07 -11.86 -28.85
C THR A 239 -20.00 -13.18 -29.61
N ASP A 240 -20.41 -13.18 -30.89
CA ASP A 240 -20.37 -14.34 -31.80
C ASP A 240 -18.93 -14.98 -31.92
N ASP A 241 -17.89 -14.22 -31.62
CA ASP A 241 -16.50 -14.71 -31.62
C ASP A 241 -16.01 -15.23 -30.22
N GLY A 242 -16.87 -15.24 -29.22
CA GLY A 242 -16.62 -15.76 -27.88
C GLY A 242 -15.66 -14.92 -27.03
N ARG A 243 -15.24 -13.73 -27.47
CA ARG A 243 -14.34 -12.86 -26.70
C ARG A 243 -15.12 -11.95 -25.77
N VAL A 244 -14.65 -11.85 -24.53
CA VAL A 244 -15.25 -10.99 -23.48
C VAL A 244 -14.13 -10.45 -22.59
N VAL A 245 -14.27 -9.22 -22.11
CA VAL A 245 -13.40 -8.64 -21.10
C VAL A 245 -14.08 -8.74 -19.75
N VAL A 246 -13.43 -9.41 -18.79
CA VAL A 246 -13.96 -9.55 -17.43
C VAL A 246 -13.20 -8.62 -16.50
N THR A 247 -13.92 -7.75 -15.77
CA THR A 247 -13.34 -6.87 -14.75
C THR A 247 -13.55 -7.47 -13.38
N ILE A 248 -12.47 -7.73 -12.66
CA ILE A 248 -12.50 -8.34 -11.33
C ILE A 248 -11.87 -7.36 -10.33
N CYS A 249 -12.54 -7.20 -9.18
CA CYS A 249 -12.00 -6.46 -8.05
C CYS A 249 -11.98 -7.36 -6.82
N SER A 250 -10.83 -7.47 -6.16
CA SER A 250 -10.66 -8.24 -4.92
C SER A 250 -11.40 -7.62 -3.72
N THR A 251 -11.76 -6.34 -3.80
CA THR A 251 -12.29 -5.56 -2.68
C THR A 251 -13.73 -5.07 -2.88
N GLY A 252 -14.40 -5.43 -3.97
CA GLY A 252 -15.81 -5.13 -4.18
C GLY A 252 -16.16 -4.43 -5.48
N LYS A 253 -17.48 -4.26 -5.68
CA LYS A 253 -18.11 -3.88 -6.93
C LYS A 253 -17.72 -2.50 -7.49
N GLY A 254 -17.50 -1.52 -6.62
CA GLY A 254 -17.33 -0.12 -7.05
C GLY A 254 -16.12 0.09 -7.97
N THR A 255 -14.98 -0.51 -7.64
CA THR A 255 -13.75 -0.40 -8.44
C THR A 255 -13.87 -1.21 -9.75
N ALA A 256 -14.46 -2.40 -9.70
CA ALA A 256 -14.71 -3.21 -10.90
C ALA A 256 -15.64 -2.50 -11.88
N LEU A 257 -16.72 -1.86 -11.40
CA LEU A 257 -17.63 -1.07 -12.23
C LEU A 257 -16.95 0.17 -12.84
N LYS A 258 -16.09 0.85 -12.09
CA LYS A 258 -15.35 2.00 -12.60
C LYS A 258 -14.34 1.58 -13.67
N LEU A 259 -13.65 0.46 -13.45
CA LEU A 259 -12.72 -0.14 -14.41
C LEU A 259 -13.48 -0.60 -15.67
N LYS A 260 -14.64 -1.24 -15.51
CA LYS A 260 -15.54 -1.61 -16.62
C LYS A 260 -15.90 -0.40 -17.48
N SER A 261 -16.39 0.69 -16.88
CA SER A 261 -16.77 1.91 -17.61
C SER A 261 -15.60 2.51 -18.38
N LEU A 262 -14.40 2.52 -17.78
CA LEU A 262 -13.18 3.01 -18.42
C LEU A 262 -12.78 2.14 -19.63
N ILE A 263 -12.84 0.82 -19.48
CA ILE A 263 -12.50 -0.12 -20.55
C ILE A 263 -13.53 -0.03 -21.68
N GLU A 264 -14.82 0.09 -21.37
CA GLU A 264 -15.88 0.29 -22.39
C GLU A 264 -15.66 1.57 -23.19
N GLU A 265 -15.21 2.65 -22.56
CA GLU A 265 -14.89 3.92 -23.22
C GLU A 265 -13.69 3.78 -24.16
N ILE A 266 -12.60 3.12 -23.69
CA ILE A 266 -11.41 2.84 -24.48
C ILE A 266 -11.74 1.98 -25.70
N LEU A 267 -12.48 0.88 -25.51
CA LEU A 267 -12.86 -0.04 -26.59
C LEU A 267 -13.76 0.64 -27.63
N ARG A 268 -14.68 1.49 -27.18
CA ARG A 268 -15.53 2.30 -28.07
C ARG A 268 -14.70 3.28 -28.89
N GLY A 269 -13.72 3.97 -28.25
CA GLY A 269 -12.80 4.88 -28.93
C GLY A 269 -11.89 4.19 -29.94
N ALA A 270 -11.53 2.93 -29.69
CA ALA A 270 -10.72 2.10 -30.59
C ALA A 270 -11.52 1.42 -31.71
N GLY A 271 -12.84 1.58 -31.77
CA GLY A 271 -13.71 0.94 -32.76
C GLY A 271 -13.79 -0.59 -32.62
N GLN A 272 -13.50 -1.12 -31.43
CA GLN A 272 -13.55 -2.55 -31.13
C GLN A 272 -14.57 -2.83 -30.01
N PRO A 273 -15.86 -2.88 -30.31
CA PRO A 273 -16.87 -3.16 -29.28
C PRO A 273 -16.76 -4.61 -28.81
N LEU A 274 -16.16 -4.81 -27.64
CA LEU A 274 -16.18 -6.07 -26.92
C LEU A 274 -17.08 -5.93 -25.69
N PRO A 275 -17.83 -6.96 -25.30
CA PRO A 275 -18.58 -6.93 -24.06
C PRO A 275 -17.61 -6.89 -22.87
N VAL A 276 -17.87 -6.00 -21.91
CA VAL A 276 -17.13 -5.90 -20.65
C VAL A 276 -18.08 -6.29 -19.51
N ILE A 277 -17.68 -7.27 -18.70
CA ILE A 277 -18.49 -7.82 -17.60
C ILE A 277 -17.88 -7.42 -16.26
#